data_bb4184b8183e0e992d80f587a48a4b49
#
_entry.id   bb4184b8183e0e992d80f587a48a4b49
#
_cell.length_a   1.000
_cell.length_b   1.000
_cell.length_c   1.000
_cell.angle_alpha   90.00
_cell.angle_beta   90.00
_cell.angle_gamma   90.00
#
_symmetry.space_group_name_H-M   'P 1'
#
loop_
_entity.id
_entity.type
_entity.pdbx_description
1 polymer ?
#
loop_
_entity_poly.entity_id
_entity_poly.type
_entity_poly.pdbx_seq_one_letter_code
_entity_poly.pdbx_strand_id
1 'polypeptide(L)'
;CGSLLCFHGIPPIRCISFSVSYSPEKKQVVFSVQCLYNKERIWQTRGYIGDIPLILHGKRKGRNRKRMNLLDIIGPVMVGPSSSHTAGAVKIGRVSRKLLAEEVADAKIYFHGSFLATGKGHGTDKAILAGLLGMQVDDPRIPESFTLAKESGMSFTLEGIDLGDVHPNSVKMNLTGKSGRTLEVIAASVGGGQIRICELDGLTANFSGDYPTLIVHNIDQPGHVAEVTSM
;
A
#
# COMPACT_ATOMS: atom_id res chain seq x y z
N CYS A 1 22.57 -5.45 -12.93
CA CYS A 1 22.45 -4.96 -14.31
C CYS A 1 21.21 -4.09 -14.36
N GLY A 2 21.39 -2.77 -14.53
CA GLY A 2 20.26 -1.83 -14.60
C GLY A 2 19.74 -1.79 -16.02
N SER A 3 18.56 -2.29 -16.27
CA SER A 3 17.85 -2.10 -17.54
C SER A 3 17.14 -0.76 -17.50
N LEU A 4 17.46 0.10 -18.48
CA LEU A 4 16.80 1.38 -18.72
C LEU A 4 15.56 1.08 -19.57
N LEU A 5 14.37 1.25 -19.02
CA LEU A 5 13.13 1.19 -19.78
C LEU A 5 12.82 2.61 -20.28
N CYS A 6 12.88 2.81 -21.60
CA CYS A 6 12.46 4.06 -22.24
C CYS A 6 11.03 3.92 -22.75
N PHE A 7 10.10 4.64 -22.13
CA PHE A 7 8.76 4.81 -22.68
C PHE A 7 8.76 6.02 -23.63
N HIS A 8 8.27 5.85 -24.87
CA HIS A 8 8.13 6.94 -25.82
C HIS A 8 7.19 8.03 -25.25
N GLY A 9 7.73 9.25 -25.10
CA GLY A 9 6.97 10.38 -24.55
C GLY A 9 7.02 10.57 -23.05
N ILE A 10 7.69 9.69 -22.28
CA ILE A 10 7.91 9.80 -20.84
C ILE A 10 9.41 9.97 -20.59
N PRO A 11 9.84 10.91 -19.74
CA PRO A 11 11.26 11.06 -19.44
C PRO A 11 11.82 9.78 -18.80
N PRO A 12 13.13 9.49 -18.97
CA PRO A 12 13.74 8.23 -18.58
C PRO A 12 13.48 7.91 -17.12
N ILE A 13 12.77 6.82 -16.87
CA ILE A 13 12.47 6.29 -15.56
C ILE A 13 13.65 5.38 -15.15
N ARG A 14 14.34 5.71 -14.07
CA ARG A 14 15.36 4.82 -13.50
C ARG A 14 14.68 3.85 -12.55
N CYS A 15 14.61 2.60 -12.94
CA CYS A 15 14.20 1.50 -12.06
C CYS A 15 15.27 1.25 -11.00
N ILE A 16 14.88 1.23 -9.71
CA ILE A 16 15.82 1.03 -8.59
C ILE A 16 15.70 -0.36 -8.00
N SER A 17 14.51 -0.88 -7.92
CA SER A 17 14.31 -2.24 -7.47
C SER A 17 13.22 -2.92 -8.27
N PHE A 18 13.48 -4.16 -8.55
CA PHE A 18 12.56 -5.05 -9.22
C PHE A 18 12.39 -6.25 -8.29
N SER A 19 11.17 -6.53 -7.86
CA SER A 19 10.87 -7.73 -7.12
C SER A 19 9.85 -8.57 -7.86
N VAL A 20 10.11 -9.86 -7.93
CA VAL A 20 9.23 -10.85 -8.53
C VAL A 20 8.84 -11.82 -7.45
N SER A 21 7.53 -12.00 -7.25
CA SER A 21 6.99 -13.03 -6.36
C SER A 21 6.21 -14.02 -7.21
N TYR A 22 6.49 -15.29 -7.01
CA TYR A 22 5.87 -16.39 -7.75
C TYR A 22 5.06 -17.28 -6.81
N SER A 23 3.84 -17.60 -7.20
CA SER A 23 3.00 -18.60 -6.52
C SER A 23 2.90 -19.87 -7.39
N PRO A 24 3.60 -20.95 -7.02
CA PRO A 24 3.56 -22.21 -7.79
C PRO A 24 2.17 -22.82 -7.88
N GLU A 25 1.40 -22.70 -6.80
CA GLU A 25 0.05 -23.26 -6.70
C GLU A 25 -0.95 -22.58 -7.66
N LYS A 26 -0.84 -21.27 -7.81
CA LYS A 26 -1.72 -20.47 -8.65
C LYS A 26 -1.17 -20.26 -10.06
N LYS A 27 0.08 -20.66 -10.33
CA LYS A 27 0.83 -20.36 -11.58
C LYS A 27 0.76 -18.87 -11.93
N GLN A 28 0.94 -18.01 -10.92
CA GLN A 28 0.79 -16.57 -11.03
C GLN A 28 2.06 -15.86 -10.57
N VAL A 29 2.36 -14.75 -11.21
CA VAL A 29 3.55 -13.92 -10.93
C VAL A 29 3.09 -12.51 -10.61
N VAL A 30 3.60 -11.96 -9.51
CA VAL A 30 3.46 -10.54 -9.19
C VAL A 30 4.80 -9.86 -9.41
N PHE A 31 4.78 -8.87 -10.28
CA PHE A 31 5.92 -7.99 -10.48
C PHE A 31 5.68 -6.69 -9.74
N SER A 32 6.61 -6.27 -8.92
CA SER A 32 6.62 -4.90 -8.43
C SER A 32 7.87 -4.19 -8.94
N VAL A 33 7.67 -3.12 -9.67
CA VAL A 33 8.72 -2.26 -10.20
C VAL A 33 8.67 -0.96 -9.43
N GLN A 34 9.71 -0.68 -8.66
CA GLN A 34 9.84 0.60 -7.97
C GLN A 34 10.70 1.54 -8.82
N CYS A 35 10.12 2.66 -9.21
CA CYS A 35 10.78 3.64 -10.06
C CYS A 35 11.20 4.87 -9.24
N LEU A 36 12.47 5.28 -9.33
CA LEU A 36 12.92 6.60 -8.87
C LEU A 36 12.86 7.59 -10.02
N TYR A 37 12.03 8.56 -9.88
CA TYR A 37 11.97 9.71 -10.76
C TYR A 37 12.69 10.91 -10.14
N ASN A 38 13.55 11.56 -10.92
CA ASN A 38 14.26 12.76 -10.50
C ASN A 38 13.59 13.98 -11.15
N LYS A 39 12.89 14.76 -10.39
CA LYS A 39 12.43 16.16 -10.49
C LYS A 39 10.90 16.44 -10.43
N GLU A 40 10.56 17.21 -9.48
CA GLU A 40 9.66 18.40 -9.30
C GLU A 40 8.25 18.41 -9.88
N ARG A 41 7.62 17.34 -10.35
CA ARG A 41 6.19 17.36 -10.65
C ARG A 41 5.50 16.09 -10.18
N ILE A 42 4.41 16.27 -9.44
CA ILE A 42 3.47 15.19 -9.14
C ILE A 42 2.70 14.94 -10.43
N TRP A 43 2.86 13.75 -11.00
CA TRP A 43 2.00 13.29 -12.07
C TRP A 43 1.15 12.15 -11.54
N GLN A 44 -0.15 12.28 -11.74
CA GLN A 44 -1.07 11.18 -11.56
C GLN A 44 -1.47 10.75 -12.97
N THR A 45 -0.92 9.66 -13.43
CA THR A 45 -1.38 9.02 -14.67
C THR A 45 -2.23 7.82 -14.33
N ARG A 46 -3.45 7.83 -14.82
CA ARG A 46 -4.30 6.65 -14.87
C ARG A 46 -4.13 6.05 -16.26
N GLY A 47 -3.71 4.81 -16.32
CA GLY A 47 -3.59 4.04 -17.56
C GLY A 47 -4.09 2.62 -17.34
N TYR A 48 -4.44 1.98 -18.43
CA TYR A 48 -4.78 0.56 -18.43
C TYR A 48 -3.87 -0.15 -19.42
N ILE A 49 -3.41 -1.34 -19.09
CA ILE A 49 -2.77 -2.27 -20.02
C ILE A 49 -3.72 -3.47 -20.10
N GLY A 50 -4.56 -3.51 -21.14
CA GLY A 50 -5.71 -4.38 -21.17
C GLY A 50 -6.70 -3.99 -20.08
N ASP A 51 -7.17 -4.96 -19.30
CA ASP A 51 -8.08 -4.74 -18.16
C ASP A 51 -7.35 -4.46 -16.82
N ILE A 52 -6.03 -4.24 -16.85
CA ILE A 52 -5.19 -4.06 -15.67
C ILE A 52 -5.02 -2.57 -15.35
N PRO A 53 -5.42 -2.08 -14.16
CA PRO A 53 -5.25 -0.69 -13.80
C PRO A 53 -3.79 -0.36 -13.50
N LEU A 54 -3.27 0.69 -14.12
CA LEU A 54 -1.94 1.25 -13.89
C LEU A 54 -2.03 2.42 -12.90
N ILE A 55 -1.36 2.33 -11.76
CA ILE A 55 -1.31 3.39 -10.76
C ILE A 55 0.14 3.81 -10.54
N LEU A 56 0.52 5.00 -11.00
CA LEU A 56 1.83 5.58 -10.78
C LEU A 56 1.77 6.67 -9.69
N HIS A 57 2.60 6.54 -8.67
CA HIS A 57 2.70 7.53 -7.59
C HIS A 57 4.16 7.93 -7.37
N GLY A 58 4.45 9.22 -7.32
CA GLY A 58 5.80 9.73 -7.09
C GLY A 58 5.91 10.73 -5.95
N LYS A 59 6.89 10.53 -5.05
CA LYS A 59 7.40 11.53 -4.12
C LYS A 59 8.93 11.55 -4.17
N ARG A 60 9.51 12.74 -4.16
CA ARG A 60 10.98 12.95 -4.21
C ARG A 60 11.70 12.43 -2.97
N LYS A 61 12.87 11.88 -3.18
CA LYS A 61 13.92 11.83 -2.16
C LYS A 61 15.27 12.21 -2.81
N GLY A 62 15.85 13.30 -2.31
CA GLY A 62 17.22 13.69 -2.65
C GLY A 62 18.21 12.63 -2.17
N ARG A 63 19.29 12.46 -2.95
CA ARG A 63 20.41 11.58 -2.64
C ARG A 63 21.09 12.09 -1.36
N ASN A 64 20.99 11.35 -0.27
CA ASN A 64 21.89 11.57 0.87
C ASN A 64 22.38 10.25 1.43
N ARG A 65 23.72 10.19 1.65
CA ARG A 65 24.40 9.17 2.45
C ARG A 65 23.66 9.02 3.78
N LYS A 66 23.60 7.80 4.32
CA LYS A 66 23.04 7.46 5.64
C LYS A 66 23.65 8.34 6.76
N ARG A 67 23.25 9.60 6.85
CA ARG A 67 23.17 10.32 8.10
C ARG A 67 21.71 10.15 8.53
N MET A 68 21.49 9.37 9.57
CA MET A 68 20.22 9.38 10.28
C MET A 68 19.98 10.81 10.69
N ASN A 69 19.02 11.47 10.07
CA ASN A 69 18.68 12.83 10.46
C ASN A 69 17.87 12.71 11.76
N LEU A 70 18.09 13.60 12.71
CA LEU A 70 17.31 13.65 13.95
C LEU A 70 15.79 13.64 13.65
N LEU A 71 15.39 14.25 12.54
CA LEU A 71 14.01 14.26 12.03
C LEU A 71 13.48 12.88 11.61
N ASP A 72 14.36 11.94 11.24
CA ASP A 72 13.96 10.56 10.94
C ASP A 72 13.59 9.77 12.20
N ILE A 73 14.05 10.24 13.37
CA ILE A 73 13.79 9.66 14.70
C ILE A 73 12.46 10.20 15.27
N ILE A 74 12.13 11.46 14.97
CA ILE A 74 10.94 12.15 15.53
C ILE A 74 9.62 11.58 14.92
N GLY A 75 9.69 10.85 13.82
CA GLY A 75 8.50 10.33 13.14
C GLY A 75 7.71 11.40 12.36
N PRO A 76 6.67 11.02 11.64
CA PRO A 76 5.84 11.96 10.90
C PRO A 76 5.00 12.84 11.84
N VAL A 77 4.67 14.06 11.40
CA VAL A 77 3.56 14.81 12.00
C VAL A 77 2.30 13.98 11.81
N MET A 78 1.61 13.65 12.91
CA MET A 78 0.48 12.73 12.88
C MET A 78 -0.54 13.06 13.98
N VAL A 79 -1.75 12.64 13.79
CA VAL A 79 -2.80 12.62 14.81
C VAL A 79 -2.82 11.23 15.44
N GLY A 80 -2.56 11.16 16.76
CA GLY A 80 -2.55 9.93 17.53
C GLY A 80 -1.22 9.63 18.22
N PRO A 81 -1.20 8.68 19.16
CA PRO A 81 -0.10 8.49 20.09
C PRO A 81 1.05 7.61 19.55
N SER A 82 0.88 6.92 18.40
CA SER A 82 1.83 5.90 17.95
C SER A 82 2.13 5.99 16.47
N SER A 83 3.42 6.09 16.11
CA SER A 83 3.84 6.08 14.71
C SER A 83 3.55 4.75 14.00
N SER A 84 3.61 3.62 14.70
CA SER A 84 3.29 2.32 14.11
C SER A 84 1.79 2.01 14.14
N HIS A 85 1.12 2.22 15.28
CA HIS A 85 -0.28 1.87 15.45
C HIS A 85 -1.27 2.90 14.87
N THR A 86 -0.86 4.16 14.74
CA THR A 86 -1.71 5.19 14.16
C THR A 86 -1.23 5.58 12.75
N ALA A 87 -0.05 6.20 12.60
CA ALA A 87 0.40 6.67 11.29
C ALA A 87 0.61 5.51 10.30
N GLY A 88 1.20 4.38 10.74
CA GLY A 88 1.34 3.18 9.92
C GLY A 88 -0.01 2.62 9.49
N ALA A 89 -0.98 2.56 10.40
CA ALA A 89 -2.32 2.08 10.11
C ALA A 89 -3.05 2.98 9.09
N VAL A 90 -3.02 4.31 9.25
CA VAL A 90 -3.57 5.24 8.24
C VAL A 90 -2.93 5.02 6.87
N LYS A 91 -1.60 4.86 6.82
CA LYS A 91 -0.90 4.60 5.55
C LYS A 91 -1.34 3.28 4.91
N ILE A 92 -1.49 2.21 5.71
CA ILE A 92 -1.98 0.92 5.21
C ILE A 92 -3.36 1.10 4.57
N GLY A 93 -4.32 1.70 5.26
CA GLY A 93 -5.65 1.97 4.72
C GLY A 93 -5.61 2.77 3.42
N ARG A 94 -4.81 3.85 3.38
CA ARG A 94 -4.66 4.68 2.17
C ARG A 94 -4.06 3.95 0.98
N VAL A 95 -3.02 3.15 1.21
CA VAL A 95 -2.41 2.36 0.14
C VAL A 95 -3.39 1.33 -0.37
N SER A 96 -4.13 0.66 0.52
CA SER A 96 -5.14 -0.33 0.14
C SER A 96 -6.29 0.29 -0.67
N ARG A 97 -6.79 1.47 -0.27
CA ARG A 97 -7.77 2.22 -1.09
C ARG A 97 -7.22 2.55 -2.48
N LYS A 98 -5.94 2.94 -2.58
CA LYS A 98 -5.31 3.22 -3.87
C LYS A 98 -5.17 1.99 -4.75
N LEU A 99 -4.86 0.83 -4.15
CA LEU A 99 -4.79 -0.46 -4.85
C LEU A 99 -6.17 -0.89 -5.35
N LEU A 100 -7.21 -0.68 -4.56
CA LEU A 100 -8.60 -0.89 -4.99
C LEU A 100 -8.99 0.06 -6.13
N ALA A 101 -8.34 1.23 -6.22
CA ALA A 101 -8.54 2.26 -7.25
C ALA A 101 -9.92 2.94 -7.27
N GLU A 102 -10.73 2.72 -6.24
CA GLU A 102 -12.06 3.32 -6.09
C GLU A 102 -12.41 3.56 -4.60
N GLU A 103 -13.59 4.10 -4.36
CA GLU A 103 -14.09 4.25 -3.00
C GLU A 103 -14.53 2.92 -2.43
N VAL A 104 -14.18 2.69 -1.15
CA VAL A 104 -14.54 1.46 -0.43
C VAL A 104 -16.02 1.53 -0.06
N ALA A 105 -16.78 0.50 -0.43
CA ALA A 105 -18.17 0.30 -0.04
C ALA A 105 -18.30 -0.65 1.15
N ASP A 106 -17.47 -1.70 1.20
CA ASP A 106 -17.42 -2.65 2.31
C ASP A 106 -15.99 -3.00 2.68
N ALA A 107 -15.70 -3.09 3.98
CA ALA A 107 -14.37 -3.41 4.50
C ALA A 107 -14.45 -4.43 5.64
N LYS A 108 -13.90 -5.62 5.44
CA LYS A 108 -13.69 -6.61 6.51
C LYS A 108 -12.23 -6.54 6.93
N ILE A 109 -11.99 -6.13 8.18
CA ILE A 109 -10.66 -5.81 8.70
C ILE A 109 -10.34 -6.76 9.84
N TYR A 110 -9.23 -7.48 9.70
CA TYR A 110 -8.77 -8.49 10.67
C TYR A 110 -7.43 -8.08 11.23
N PHE A 111 -7.37 -7.77 12.51
CA PHE A 111 -6.15 -7.38 13.22
C PHE A 111 -5.42 -8.59 13.78
N HIS A 112 -4.09 -8.61 13.63
CA HIS A 112 -3.20 -9.63 14.17
C HIS A 112 -2.26 -9.07 15.25
N GLY A 113 -1.84 -9.91 16.18
CA GLY A 113 -0.77 -9.67 17.12
C GLY A 113 -0.96 -8.40 17.94
N SER A 114 0.00 -7.46 17.88
CA SER A 114 -0.03 -6.22 18.64
C SER A 114 -1.11 -5.25 18.16
N PHE A 115 -1.45 -5.25 16.87
CA PHE A 115 -2.58 -4.48 16.34
C PHE A 115 -3.90 -4.91 16.97
N LEU A 116 -4.07 -6.20 17.25
CA LEU A 116 -5.24 -6.72 17.96
C LEU A 116 -5.17 -6.38 19.47
N ALA A 117 -4.03 -6.68 20.11
CA ALA A 117 -3.91 -6.61 21.57
C ALA A 117 -3.96 -5.17 22.10
N THR A 118 -3.35 -4.21 21.39
CA THR A 118 -3.20 -2.82 21.86
C THR A 118 -3.87 -1.79 20.95
N GLY A 119 -4.43 -2.23 19.82
CA GLY A 119 -4.94 -1.36 18.77
C GLY A 119 -6.05 -0.42 19.23
N LYS A 120 -6.97 -0.87 20.07
CA LYS A 120 -8.04 0.00 20.61
C LYS A 120 -7.48 1.16 21.41
N GLY A 121 -6.47 0.92 22.26
CA GLY A 121 -5.82 1.97 23.06
C GLY A 121 -5.06 3.00 22.22
N HIS A 122 -4.55 2.61 21.04
CA HIS A 122 -3.81 3.47 20.13
C HIS A 122 -4.65 3.99 18.95
N GLY A 123 -5.94 3.63 18.88
CA GLY A 123 -6.85 4.03 17.81
C GLY A 123 -6.49 3.43 16.44
N THR A 124 -5.90 2.22 16.41
CA THR A 124 -5.51 1.54 15.17
C THR A 124 -6.72 1.25 14.28
N ASP A 125 -7.83 0.89 14.86
CA ASP A 125 -9.12 0.67 14.21
C ASP A 125 -9.62 1.93 13.49
N LYS A 126 -9.61 3.06 14.18
CA LYS A 126 -9.95 4.38 13.60
C LYS A 126 -8.96 4.79 12.51
N ALA A 127 -7.68 4.53 12.74
CA ALA A 127 -6.61 4.89 11.83
C ALA A 127 -6.70 4.13 10.49
N ILE A 128 -6.99 2.83 10.50
CA ILE A 128 -7.20 2.05 9.26
C ILE A 128 -8.40 2.60 8.50
N LEU A 129 -9.53 2.84 9.16
CA LEU A 129 -10.73 3.38 8.49
C LEU A 129 -10.50 4.78 7.94
N ALA A 130 -9.82 5.66 8.69
CA ALA A 130 -9.42 6.98 8.20
C ALA A 130 -8.59 6.87 6.90
N GLY A 131 -7.64 5.92 6.86
CA GLY A 131 -6.87 5.62 5.66
C GLY A 131 -7.72 5.13 4.50
N LEU A 132 -8.69 4.25 4.73
CA LEU A 132 -9.65 3.77 3.72
C LEU A 132 -10.57 4.89 3.22
N LEU A 133 -10.86 5.89 4.06
CA LEU A 133 -11.56 7.13 3.65
C LEU A 133 -10.66 8.10 2.88
N GLY A 134 -9.34 7.84 2.81
CA GLY A 134 -8.38 8.66 2.07
C GLY A 134 -7.68 9.74 2.89
N MET A 135 -7.89 9.79 4.21
CA MET A 135 -7.27 10.77 5.11
C MET A 135 -5.75 10.63 5.16
N GLN A 136 -5.06 11.73 5.45
CA GLN A 136 -3.61 11.76 5.73
C GLN A 136 -3.34 11.40 7.19
N VAL A 137 -2.08 11.14 7.53
CA VAL A 137 -1.68 10.78 8.90
C VAL A 137 -1.82 11.92 9.91
N ASP A 138 -1.89 13.14 9.43
CA ASP A 138 -2.05 14.39 10.19
C ASP A 138 -3.48 14.96 10.13
N ASP A 139 -4.44 14.22 9.56
CA ASP A 139 -5.82 14.68 9.45
C ASP A 139 -6.50 14.68 10.84
N PRO A 140 -6.98 15.83 11.34
CA PRO A 140 -7.60 15.93 12.66
C PRO A 140 -8.90 15.12 12.79
N ARG A 141 -9.52 14.70 11.69
CA ARG A 141 -10.77 13.91 11.67
C ARG A 141 -10.57 12.41 11.93
N ILE A 142 -9.33 11.93 12.03
CA ILE A 142 -9.04 10.51 12.31
C ILE A 142 -9.84 9.95 13.49
N PRO A 143 -9.99 10.66 14.64
CA PRO A 143 -10.79 10.16 15.76
C PRO A 143 -12.28 9.92 15.42
N GLU A 144 -12.82 10.59 14.41
CA GLU A 144 -14.22 10.53 13.97
C GLU A 144 -14.46 9.56 12.81
N SER A 145 -13.42 8.80 12.41
CA SER A 145 -13.44 7.95 11.20
C SER A 145 -14.60 6.94 11.18
N PHE A 146 -15.06 6.44 12.31
CA PHE A 146 -16.21 5.54 12.37
C PHE A 146 -17.51 6.21 11.92
N THR A 147 -17.74 7.43 12.38
CA THR A 147 -18.90 8.24 11.97
C THR A 147 -18.82 8.59 10.49
N LEU A 148 -17.68 9.10 10.07
CA LEU A 148 -17.43 9.48 8.67
C LEU A 148 -17.51 8.30 7.70
N ALA A 149 -17.09 7.09 8.12
CA ALA A 149 -17.26 5.88 7.34
C ALA A 149 -18.74 5.57 7.10
N LYS A 150 -19.55 5.61 8.14
CA LYS A 150 -21.01 5.40 8.03
C LYS A 150 -21.68 6.46 7.17
N GLU A 151 -21.33 7.73 7.35
CA GLU A 151 -21.85 8.84 6.55
C GLU A 151 -21.48 8.72 5.06
N SER A 152 -20.29 8.18 4.76
CA SER A 152 -19.88 7.91 3.37
C SER A 152 -20.56 6.68 2.74
N GLY A 153 -21.37 5.94 3.53
CA GLY A 153 -22.02 4.70 3.11
C GLY A 153 -21.09 3.48 3.12
N MET A 154 -19.93 3.58 3.76
CA MET A 154 -19.01 2.43 3.91
C MET A 154 -19.44 1.54 5.08
N SER A 155 -19.76 0.28 4.79
CA SER A 155 -19.91 -0.76 5.81
C SER A 155 -18.54 -1.30 6.22
N PHE A 156 -18.40 -1.69 7.49
CA PHE A 156 -17.15 -2.30 7.95
C PHE A 156 -17.35 -3.24 9.13
N THR A 157 -16.50 -4.27 9.21
CA THR A 157 -16.35 -5.17 10.34
C THR A 157 -14.91 -5.16 10.84
N LEU A 158 -14.71 -5.30 12.14
CA LEU A 158 -13.42 -5.26 12.81
C LEU A 158 -13.30 -6.51 13.68
N GLU A 159 -12.38 -7.40 13.34
CA GLU A 159 -12.23 -8.70 14.00
C GLU A 159 -10.75 -8.98 14.30
N GLY A 160 -10.50 -9.98 15.15
CA GLY A 160 -9.16 -10.51 15.39
C GLY A 160 -8.90 -11.75 14.54
N ILE A 161 -7.65 -11.91 14.13
CA ILE A 161 -7.20 -13.09 13.40
C ILE A 161 -5.79 -13.48 13.85
N ASP A 162 -5.48 -14.76 13.80
CA ASP A 162 -4.11 -15.24 13.87
C ASP A 162 -3.61 -15.52 12.44
N LEU A 163 -2.59 -14.79 12.03
CA LEU A 163 -1.94 -14.92 10.72
C LEU A 163 -0.65 -15.78 10.78
N GLY A 164 -0.36 -16.39 11.94
CA GLY A 164 0.84 -17.20 12.15
C GLY A 164 2.10 -16.36 12.30
N ASP A 165 3.21 -16.82 11.71
CA ASP A 165 4.54 -16.19 11.83
C ASP A 165 4.68 -14.98 10.89
N VAL A 166 3.94 -13.91 11.19
CA VAL A 166 4.02 -12.63 10.50
C VAL A 166 4.36 -11.51 11.47
N HIS A 167 4.62 -10.30 10.93
CA HIS A 167 4.93 -9.15 11.78
C HIS A 167 3.77 -8.85 12.76
N PRO A 168 4.04 -8.57 14.07
CA PRO A 168 2.98 -8.39 15.09
C PRO A 168 1.99 -7.26 14.80
N ASN A 169 2.40 -6.25 14.04
CA ASN A 169 1.54 -5.13 13.62
C ASN A 169 0.97 -5.38 12.21
N SER A 170 0.42 -6.56 11.98
CA SER A 170 -0.18 -6.93 10.69
C SER A 170 -1.70 -6.80 10.72
N VAL A 171 -2.25 -6.54 9.55
CA VAL A 171 -3.69 -6.47 9.30
C VAL A 171 -4.00 -7.13 7.95
N LYS A 172 -5.04 -7.96 7.94
CA LYS A 172 -5.65 -8.49 6.72
C LYS A 172 -6.93 -7.70 6.45
N MET A 173 -7.14 -7.31 5.22
CA MET A 173 -8.33 -6.57 4.80
C MET A 173 -8.92 -7.18 3.54
N ASN A 174 -10.23 -7.42 3.56
CA ASN A 174 -11.01 -7.76 2.38
C ASN A 174 -11.88 -6.55 2.06
N LEU A 175 -11.60 -5.89 0.95
CA LEU A 175 -12.22 -4.64 0.55
C LEU A 175 -13.11 -4.87 -0.67
N THR A 176 -14.26 -4.23 -0.67
CA THR A 176 -15.15 -4.17 -1.84
C THR A 176 -15.39 -2.71 -2.19
N GLY A 177 -15.16 -2.35 -3.42
CA GLY A 177 -15.40 -1.01 -3.94
C GLY A 177 -16.85 -0.80 -4.39
N LYS A 178 -17.20 0.44 -4.72
CA LYS A 178 -18.55 0.81 -5.17
C LYS A 178 -18.97 0.15 -6.49
N SER A 179 -18.02 -0.21 -7.33
CA SER A 179 -18.28 -0.94 -8.58
C SER A 179 -18.43 -2.46 -8.39
N GLY A 180 -18.19 -2.96 -7.16
CA GLY A 180 -18.15 -4.39 -6.86
C GLY A 180 -16.74 -5.01 -7.01
N ARG A 181 -15.74 -4.23 -7.37
CA ARG A 181 -14.35 -4.68 -7.39
C ARG A 181 -13.90 -5.10 -6.00
N THR A 182 -13.23 -6.23 -5.89
CA THR A 182 -12.71 -6.76 -4.63
C THR A 182 -11.20 -6.70 -4.58
N LEU A 183 -10.64 -6.61 -3.38
CA LEU A 183 -9.20 -6.64 -3.12
C LEU A 183 -8.94 -7.26 -1.75
N GLU A 184 -8.10 -8.28 -1.70
CA GLU A 184 -7.56 -8.81 -0.45
C GLU A 184 -6.13 -8.29 -0.24
N VAL A 185 -5.87 -7.72 0.94
CA VAL A 185 -4.54 -7.17 1.29
C VAL A 185 -4.11 -7.67 2.66
N ILE A 186 -2.86 -8.17 2.76
CA ILE A 186 -2.17 -8.33 4.04
C ILE A 186 -1.03 -7.31 4.08
N ALA A 187 -1.02 -6.49 5.12
CA ALA A 187 -0.03 -5.45 5.29
C ALA A 187 0.46 -5.36 6.74
N ALA A 188 1.69 -4.88 6.92
CA ALA A 188 2.31 -4.70 8.21
C ALA A 188 2.84 -3.27 8.40
N SER A 189 2.71 -2.73 9.61
CA SER A 189 3.42 -1.52 10.04
C SER A 189 4.74 -1.90 10.66
N VAL A 190 5.84 -1.53 10.03
CA VAL A 190 7.20 -1.95 10.43
C VAL A 190 7.94 -0.92 11.30
N GLY A 191 7.20 0.07 11.83
CA GLY A 191 7.73 1.10 12.74
C GLY A 191 8.01 2.43 12.04
N GLY A 192 8.08 3.54 12.82
CA GLY A 192 8.36 4.87 12.31
C GLY A 192 7.36 5.40 11.27
N GLY A 193 6.13 4.87 11.22
CA GLY A 193 5.17 5.16 10.17
C GLY A 193 5.50 4.52 8.81
N GLN A 194 6.46 3.60 8.77
CA GLN A 194 6.77 2.79 7.58
C GLN A 194 5.84 1.58 7.51
N ILE A 195 5.46 1.20 6.32
CA ILE A 195 4.58 0.05 6.08
C ILE A 195 5.18 -0.90 5.05
N ARG A 196 4.67 -2.12 5.04
CA ARG A 196 4.94 -3.12 4.02
C ARG A 196 3.64 -3.80 3.61
N ILE A 197 3.35 -3.81 2.33
CA ILE A 197 2.33 -4.71 1.77
C ILE A 197 3.01 -6.06 1.58
N CYS A 198 2.44 -7.08 2.21
CA CYS A 198 3.01 -8.44 2.26
C CYS A 198 2.31 -9.37 1.29
N GLU A 199 1.01 -9.15 1.05
CA GLU A 199 0.22 -10.01 0.17
C GLU A 199 -0.89 -9.21 -0.52
N LEU A 200 -1.19 -9.55 -1.76
CA LEU A 200 -2.31 -9.04 -2.57
C LEU A 200 -3.03 -10.20 -3.24
N ASP A 201 -4.32 -10.33 -3.00
CA ASP A 201 -5.19 -11.37 -3.60
C ASP A 201 -4.59 -12.79 -3.46
N GLY A 202 -3.97 -13.05 -2.28
CA GLY A 202 -3.30 -14.31 -1.96
C GLY A 202 -1.98 -14.51 -2.68
N LEU A 203 -1.36 -13.47 -3.21
CA LEU A 203 -0.04 -13.50 -3.83
C LEU A 203 0.95 -12.67 -3.01
N THR A 204 2.12 -13.24 -2.74
CA THR A 204 3.17 -12.55 -2.00
C THR A 204 3.58 -11.28 -2.70
N ALA A 205 3.61 -10.18 -1.96
CA ALA A 205 4.04 -8.87 -2.40
C ALA A 205 5.06 -8.28 -1.42
N ASN A 206 5.90 -7.35 -1.87
CA ASN A 206 6.86 -6.70 -0.99
C ASN A 206 7.12 -5.27 -1.45
N PHE A 207 6.32 -4.32 -0.98
CA PHE A 207 6.52 -2.89 -1.25
C PHE A 207 5.98 -2.01 -0.13
N SER A 208 6.50 -0.78 -0.02
CA SER A 208 6.17 0.14 1.08
C SER A 208 5.10 1.19 0.71
N GLY A 209 4.77 1.35 -0.57
CA GLY A 209 3.91 2.44 -1.04
C GLY A 209 4.54 3.84 -0.98
N ASP A 210 5.83 3.97 -0.60
CA ASP A 210 6.56 5.26 -0.55
C ASP A 210 7.11 5.64 -1.92
N TYR A 211 7.22 4.70 -2.82
CA TYR A 211 7.73 4.87 -4.17
C TYR A 211 6.63 4.62 -5.21
N PRO A 212 6.73 5.23 -6.40
CA PRO A 212 5.94 4.81 -7.54
C PRO A 212 6.16 3.32 -7.77
N THR A 213 5.09 2.56 -7.68
CA THR A 213 5.14 1.09 -7.77
C THR A 213 4.14 0.64 -8.80
N LEU A 214 4.61 -0.04 -9.83
CA LEU A 214 3.77 -0.75 -10.79
C LEU A 214 3.64 -2.20 -10.30
N ILE A 215 2.41 -2.65 -10.14
CA ILE A 215 2.10 -4.03 -9.79
C ILE A 215 1.41 -4.65 -10.98
N VAL A 216 2.00 -5.70 -11.51
CA VAL A 216 1.44 -6.49 -12.60
C VAL A 216 1.14 -7.88 -12.08
N HIS A 217 -0.13 -8.24 -12.09
CA HIS A 217 -0.61 -9.57 -11.78
C HIS A 217 -0.83 -10.31 -13.09
N ASN A 218 -0.07 -11.37 -13.34
CA ASN A 218 -0.13 -12.11 -14.59
C ASN A 218 -0.05 -13.62 -14.35
N ILE A 219 -0.60 -14.40 -15.30
CA ILE A 219 -0.39 -15.85 -15.35
C ILE A 219 1.03 -16.09 -15.85
N ASP A 220 1.79 -16.95 -15.17
CA ASP A 220 3.17 -17.26 -15.56
C ASP A 220 3.18 -18.10 -16.84
N GLN A 221 3.58 -17.45 -17.94
CA GLN A 221 3.80 -18.09 -19.23
C GLN A 221 5.13 -17.63 -19.82
N PRO A 222 5.79 -18.48 -20.60
CA PRO A 222 7.03 -18.12 -21.28
C PRO A 222 6.87 -16.84 -22.12
N GLY A 223 7.74 -15.86 -21.90
CA GLY A 223 7.73 -14.59 -22.64
C GLY A 223 6.99 -13.43 -21.99
N HIS A 224 6.02 -13.66 -21.09
CA HIS A 224 5.23 -12.57 -20.46
C HIS A 224 6.08 -11.56 -19.67
N VAL A 225 7.12 -12.03 -18.97
CA VAL A 225 8.06 -11.12 -18.27
C VAL A 225 8.77 -10.19 -19.25
N ALA A 226 9.22 -10.74 -20.38
CA ALA A 226 9.90 -9.98 -21.42
C ALA A 226 8.94 -8.97 -22.06
N GLU A 227 7.69 -9.35 -22.31
CA GLU A 227 6.66 -8.47 -22.85
C GLU A 227 6.40 -7.27 -21.93
N VAL A 228 6.13 -7.51 -20.64
CA VAL A 228 5.89 -6.44 -19.65
C VAL A 228 7.11 -5.54 -19.47
N THR A 229 8.32 -6.08 -19.58
CA THR A 229 9.56 -5.30 -19.40
C THR A 229 10.03 -4.60 -20.70
N SER A 230 9.48 -4.93 -21.84
CA SER A 230 9.80 -4.32 -23.14
C SER A 230 8.81 -3.21 -23.56
N MET A 231 7.72 -3.03 -22.81
CA MET A 231 6.78 -1.92 -22.95
C MET A 231 7.34 -0.63 -22.35
#